data_60ea30fb843d64cda3a1d359ba2abb72
#
_entry.id   60ea30fb843d64cda3a1d359ba2abb72
#
_cell.length_a   1.000
_cell.length_b   1.000
_cell.length_c   1.000
_cell.angle_alpha   90.00
_cell.angle_beta   90.00
_cell.angle_gamma   90.00
#
_symmetry.space_group_name_H-M   'P 1'
#
loop_
_entity.id
_entity.type
_entity.pdbx_description
1 polymer ?
#
loop_
_entity_poly.entity_id
_entity_poly.type
_entity_poly.pdbx_seq_one_letter_code
_entity_poly.pdbx_strand_id
1 'polypeptide(L)'
;MGDVIGISQLAMRAAETMRCGEYLRSRTDINPARVAVAGLCQGGQDTWLSAALDDGFCAAAPICSATTFTIHMTEMASYMANSDSSPFPFGILNVCDVEHLHGAIAPRPLLVRANLPDEWWPVSGFTQVETFTRDIYRLYDAEDRIDFRAEVHEHNLTGPFADALEQFLLRHV
;
A
#
# COMPACT_ATOMS: atom_id res chain seq x y z
N MET A 1 9.25 -18.74 -8.90
CA MET A 1 8.49 -20.03 -9.01
C MET A 1 6.99 -19.80 -9.13
N GLY A 2 6.40 -18.83 -8.42
CA GLY A 2 4.96 -18.49 -8.51
C GLY A 2 4.50 -18.20 -9.93
N ASP A 3 5.24 -17.39 -10.68
CA ASP A 3 4.91 -16.99 -12.05
C ASP A 3 4.76 -18.18 -13.00
N VAL A 4 5.53 -19.25 -12.79
CA VAL A 4 5.49 -20.48 -13.61
C VAL A 4 4.16 -21.23 -13.44
N ILE A 5 3.52 -21.10 -12.28
CA ILE A 5 2.24 -21.72 -11.97
C ILE A 5 1.06 -20.73 -11.99
N GLY A 6 1.29 -19.52 -12.51
CA GLY A 6 0.25 -18.50 -12.66
C GLY A 6 -0.16 -17.78 -11.36
N ILE A 7 0.68 -17.84 -10.33
CA ILE A 7 0.44 -17.13 -9.06
C ILE A 7 1.44 -15.98 -8.94
N SER A 8 0.95 -14.75 -8.84
CA SER A 8 1.80 -13.58 -8.68
C SER A 8 2.46 -13.57 -7.30
N GLN A 9 3.71 -13.15 -7.25
CA GLN A 9 4.46 -13.04 -6.00
C GLN A 9 3.81 -12.04 -5.04
N LEU A 10 3.32 -10.90 -5.54
CA LEU A 10 2.59 -9.93 -4.74
C LEU A 10 1.32 -10.54 -4.11
N ALA A 11 0.55 -11.32 -4.88
CA ALA A 11 -0.64 -11.99 -4.36
C ALA A 11 -0.31 -13.00 -3.24
N MET A 12 0.80 -13.73 -3.39
CA MET A 12 1.28 -14.66 -2.34
C MET A 12 1.64 -13.91 -1.06
N ARG A 13 2.44 -12.84 -1.15
CA ARG A 13 2.86 -12.04 0.01
C ARG A 13 1.67 -11.36 0.70
N ALA A 14 0.71 -10.84 -0.07
CA ALA A 14 -0.51 -10.28 0.51
C ALA A 14 -1.31 -11.34 1.26
N ALA A 15 -1.43 -12.55 0.70
CA ALA A 15 -2.08 -13.66 1.40
C ALA A 15 -1.35 -14.05 2.69
N GLU A 16 -0.02 -14.08 2.69
CA GLU A 16 0.80 -14.31 3.89
C GLU A 16 0.59 -13.21 4.93
N THR A 17 0.55 -11.94 4.51
CA THR A 17 0.28 -10.79 5.37
C THR A 17 -1.11 -10.88 6.02
N MET A 18 -2.15 -11.24 5.25
CA MET A 18 -3.49 -11.48 5.80
C MET A 18 -3.50 -12.63 6.82
N ARG A 19 -2.78 -13.73 6.55
CA ARG A 19 -2.63 -14.84 7.52
C ARG A 19 -1.92 -14.43 8.80
N CYS A 20 -0.89 -13.57 8.71
CA CYS A 20 -0.27 -12.98 9.90
C CYS A 20 -1.28 -12.12 10.68
N GLY A 21 -2.09 -11.31 10.00
CA GLY A 21 -3.17 -10.54 10.61
C GLY A 21 -4.20 -11.43 11.33
N GLU A 22 -4.67 -12.49 10.68
CA GLU A 22 -5.58 -13.47 11.28
C GLU A 22 -4.97 -14.12 12.54
N TYR A 23 -3.70 -14.52 12.47
CA TYR A 23 -3.00 -15.08 13.62
C TYR A 23 -2.91 -14.07 14.77
N LEU A 24 -2.54 -12.83 14.52
CA LEU A 24 -2.49 -11.79 15.55
C LEU A 24 -3.86 -11.58 16.20
N ARG A 25 -4.92 -11.49 15.41
CA ARG A 25 -6.30 -11.35 15.92
C ARG A 25 -6.80 -12.56 16.70
N SER A 26 -6.22 -13.74 16.50
CA SER A 26 -6.58 -14.96 17.25
C SER A 26 -5.91 -15.06 18.61
N ARG A 27 -4.91 -14.24 18.91
CA ARG A 27 -4.18 -14.26 20.17
C ARG A 27 -5.00 -13.61 21.29
N THR A 28 -4.89 -14.14 22.50
CA THR A 28 -5.60 -13.63 23.68
C THR A 28 -4.94 -12.41 24.33
N ASP A 29 -3.67 -12.15 23.99
CA ASP A 29 -2.87 -11.03 24.49
C ASP A 29 -2.86 -9.82 23.54
N ILE A 30 -3.55 -9.92 22.41
CA ILE A 30 -3.69 -8.83 21.42
C ILE A 30 -5.16 -8.42 21.32
N ASN A 31 -5.40 -7.10 21.25
CA ASN A 31 -6.73 -6.60 20.93
C ASN A 31 -6.98 -6.79 19.41
N PRO A 32 -7.92 -7.66 19.02
CA PRO A 32 -8.15 -7.97 17.59
C PRO A 32 -8.66 -6.76 16.77
N ALA A 33 -9.24 -5.76 17.42
CA ALA A 33 -9.68 -4.54 16.76
C ALA A 33 -8.55 -3.51 16.54
N ARG A 34 -7.32 -3.80 16.97
CA ARG A 34 -6.17 -2.89 16.94
C ARG A 34 -4.97 -3.54 16.23
N VAL A 35 -5.21 -4.20 15.11
CA VAL A 35 -4.17 -4.77 14.25
C VAL A 35 -4.10 -3.94 12.98
N ALA A 36 -2.99 -3.26 12.78
CA ALA A 36 -2.71 -2.47 11.57
C ALA A 36 -1.66 -3.15 10.69
N VAL A 37 -1.52 -2.69 9.45
CA VAL A 37 -0.51 -3.15 8.52
C VAL A 37 0.30 -1.97 7.98
N ALA A 38 1.62 -2.10 7.94
CA ALA A 38 2.54 -1.09 7.43
C ALA A 38 3.71 -1.75 6.70
N GLY A 39 4.25 -1.06 5.71
CA GLY A 39 5.41 -1.56 4.98
C GLY A 39 6.02 -0.55 4.03
N LEU A 40 7.29 -0.75 3.71
CA LEU A 40 8.08 0.06 2.79
C LEU A 40 8.27 -0.68 1.46
N CYS A 41 8.20 0.04 0.34
CA CYS A 41 8.53 -0.49 -0.99
C CYS A 41 7.63 -1.68 -1.37
N GLN A 42 8.18 -2.85 -1.60
CA GLN A 42 7.39 -4.09 -1.80
C GLN A 42 6.51 -4.40 -0.58
N GLY A 43 7.00 -4.16 0.65
CA GLY A 43 6.17 -4.26 1.86
C GLY A 43 5.02 -3.25 1.88
N GLY A 44 5.18 -2.09 1.26
CA GLY A 44 4.10 -1.13 1.04
C GLY A 44 3.05 -1.64 0.05
N GLN A 45 3.47 -2.39 -0.98
CA GLN A 45 2.53 -3.09 -1.88
C GLN A 45 1.73 -4.17 -1.14
N ASP A 46 2.41 -4.97 -0.33
CA ASP A 46 1.75 -5.97 0.51
C ASP A 46 0.74 -5.30 1.46
N THR A 47 1.09 -4.11 1.97
CA THR A 47 0.24 -3.31 2.87
C THR A 47 -1.06 -2.90 2.21
N TRP A 48 -1.02 -2.16 1.08
CA TRP A 48 -2.26 -1.69 0.48
C TRP A 48 -3.08 -2.83 -0.13
N LEU A 49 -2.44 -3.90 -0.66
CA LEU A 49 -3.19 -5.02 -1.20
C LEU A 49 -3.87 -5.85 -0.11
N SER A 50 -3.16 -6.18 0.96
CA SER A 50 -3.76 -6.92 2.07
C SER A 50 -4.84 -6.12 2.81
N ALA A 51 -4.62 -4.81 3.02
CA ALA A 51 -5.63 -3.95 3.63
C ALA A 51 -6.89 -3.78 2.76
N ALA A 52 -6.74 -3.73 1.42
CA ALA A 52 -7.89 -3.69 0.52
C ALA A 52 -8.72 -4.98 0.53
N LEU A 53 -8.09 -6.12 0.82
CA LEU A 53 -8.70 -7.45 0.80
C LEU A 53 -9.12 -7.99 2.17
N ASP A 54 -8.63 -7.41 3.27
CA ASP A 54 -8.92 -7.85 4.65
C ASP A 54 -9.34 -6.66 5.51
N ASP A 55 -10.63 -6.58 5.82
CA ASP A 55 -11.23 -5.55 6.68
C ASP A 55 -10.81 -5.70 8.16
N GLY A 56 -10.15 -6.77 8.52
CA GLY A 56 -9.63 -6.98 9.86
C GLY A 56 -8.43 -6.10 10.23
N PHE A 57 -7.78 -5.44 9.27
CA PHE A 57 -6.80 -4.41 9.56
C PHE A 57 -7.49 -3.08 9.87
N CYS A 58 -7.27 -2.54 11.07
CA CYS A 58 -7.90 -1.29 11.51
C CYS A 58 -7.31 -0.03 10.86
N ALA A 59 -6.07 -0.10 10.36
CA ALA A 59 -5.37 0.99 9.68
C ALA A 59 -4.30 0.43 8.74
N ALA A 60 -3.88 1.22 7.74
CA ALA A 60 -2.85 0.85 6.79
C ALA A 60 -1.85 2.00 6.54
N ALA A 61 -0.56 1.66 6.40
CA ALA A 61 0.49 2.64 6.14
C ALA A 61 1.47 2.15 5.05
N PRO A 62 1.10 2.19 3.76
CA PRO A 62 2.02 1.91 2.66
C PRO A 62 2.99 3.09 2.45
N ILE A 63 4.29 2.80 2.42
CA ILE A 63 5.36 3.78 2.28
C ILE A 63 6.20 3.46 1.04
N CYS A 64 6.47 4.46 0.19
CA CYS A 64 7.23 4.36 -1.06
C CYS A 64 6.73 3.24 -1.97
N SER A 65 5.41 3.19 -2.25
CA SER A 65 4.80 2.13 -3.05
C SER A 65 3.51 2.54 -3.77
N ALA A 66 3.12 3.81 -3.67
CA ALA A 66 1.86 4.29 -4.24
C ALA A 66 2.10 4.90 -5.63
N THR A 67 2.04 4.08 -6.66
CA THR A 67 1.94 4.49 -8.06
C THR A 67 1.00 3.53 -8.79
N THR A 68 0.30 3.99 -9.82
CA THR A 68 -0.57 3.09 -10.60
C THR A 68 0.27 2.09 -11.38
N PHE A 69 -0.22 0.89 -11.58
CA PHE A 69 0.45 -0.10 -12.43
C PHE A 69 0.60 0.42 -13.86
N THR A 70 -0.41 1.12 -14.37
CA THR A 70 -0.38 1.69 -15.72
C THR A 70 0.78 2.67 -15.88
N ILE A 71 0.98 3.61 -14.95
CA ILE A 71 2.09 4.57 -14.98
C ILE A 71 3.43 3.85 -14.73
N HIS A 72 3.48 2.97 -13.76
CA HIS A 72 4.69 2.20 -13.48
C HIS A 72 5.19 1.44 -14.71
N MET A 73 4.30 0.77 -15.43
CA MET A 73 4.63 0.02 -16.65
C MET A 73 5.05 0.94 -17.82
N THR A 74 4.48 2.13 -17.94
CA THR A 74 4.78 3.05 -19.05
C THR A 74 6.03 3.89 -18.81
N GLU A 75 6.22 4.42 -17.60
CA GLU A 75 7.36 5.28 -17.28
C GLU A 75 8.61 4.47 -16.91
N MET A 76 8.45 3.26 -16.38
CA MET A 76 9.53 2.38 -15.95
C MET A 76 9.75 1.19 -16.89
N ALA A 77 9.24 1.23 -18.11
CA ALA A 77 9.29 0.10 -19.05
C ALA A 77 10.72 -0.42 -19.30
N SER A 78 11.72 0.46 -19.39
CA SER A 78 13.13 0.06 -19.58
C SER A 78 13.71 -0.60 -18.32
N TYR A 79 13.33 -0.17 -17.17
CA TYR A 79 13.68 -0.75 -15.88
C TYR A 79 13.00 -2.11 -15.71
N MET A 80 11.71 -2.20 -16.00
CA MET A 80 10.91 -3.42 -15.90
C MET A 80 11.39 -4.52 -16.85
N ALA A 81 11.95 -4.16 -18.01
CA ALA A 81 12.52 -5.12 -18.95
C ALA A 81 13.74 -5.88 -18.39
N ASN A 82 14.41 -5.30 -17.39
CA ASN A 82 15.63 -5.85 -16.79
C ASN A 82 15.47 -6.23 -15.30
N SER A 83 14.30 -6.08 -14.74
CA SER A 83 14.04 -6.31 -13.33
C SER A 83 12.82 -7.21 -13.09
N ASP A 84 12.46 -7.32 -11.87
CA ASP A 84 11.50 -8.25 -11.32
C ASP A 84 10.05 -7.93 -11.75
N SER A 85 9.34 -8.89 -12.32
CA SER A 85 7.89 -8.82 -12.57
C SER A 85 7.05 -9.03 -11.31
N SER A 86 7.69 -9.30 -10.17
CA SER A 86 7.05 -9.62 -8.90
C SER A 86 6.03 -8.59 -8.37
N PRO A 87 6.15 -7.27 -8.71
CA PRO A 87 5.18 -6.28 -8.28
C PRO A 87 3.79 -6.40 -8.88
N PHE A 88 3.61 -7.14 -9.97
CA PHE A 88 2.39 -7.12 -10.77
C PHE A 88 1.56 -8.40 -10.63
N PRO A 89 0.34 -8.33 -10.08
CA PRO A 89 -0.60 -9.45 -10.16
C PRO A 89 -1.08 -9.67 -11.60
N PHE A 90 -1.03 -10.90 -12.08
CA PHE A 90 -1.46 -11.22 -13.43
C PHE A 90 -2.92 -10.82 -13.68
N GLY A 91 -3.14 -10.06 -14.75
CA GLY A 91 -4.47 -9.66 -15.19
C GLY A 91 -5.17 -8.64 -14.30
N ILE A 92 -4.48 -8.04 -13.32
CA ILE A 92 -5.09 -7.08 -12.38
C ILE A 92 -5.73 -5.90 -13.10
N LEU A 93 -5.13 -5.38 -14.15
CA LEU A 93 -5.65 -4.25 -14.92
C LEU A 93 -6.95 -4.56 -15.68
N ASN A 94 -7.40 -5.83 -15.76
CA ASN A 94 -8.74 -6.16 -16.25
C ASN A 94 -9.81 -5.91 -15.19
N VAL A 95 -9.43 -5.64 -13.95
CA VAL A 95 -10.33 -5.47 -12.80
C VAL A 95 -10.18 -4.10 -12.17
N CYS A 96 -8.94 -3.71 -11.85
CA CYS A 96 -8.64 -2.46 -11.13
C CYS A 96 -7.17 -2.07 -11.34
N ASP A 97 -6.82 -0.83 -10.96
CA ASP A 97 -5.45 -0.38 -10.78
C ASP A 97 -5.26 0.03 -9.30
N VAL A 98 -4.07 0.47 -8.92
CA VAL A 98 -3.65 0.71 -7.53
C VAL A 98 -4.51 1.72 -6.80
N GLU A 99 -5.00 2.76 -7.48
CA GLU A 99 -5.90 3.76 -6.90
C GLU A 99 -7.21 3.15 -6.38
N HIS A 100 -7.74 2.16 -7.08
CA HIS A 100 -8.96 1.46 -6.65
C HIS A 100 -8.73 0.64 -5.38
N LEU A 101 -7.53 0.03 -5.27
CA LEU A 101 -7.14 -0.73 -4.08
C LEU A 101 -6.94 0.18 -2.86
N HIS A 102 -6.32 1.36 -3.05
CA HIS A 102 -6.24 2.37 -1.98
C HIS A 102 -7.63 2.88 -1.57
N GLY A 103 -8.51 3.13 -2.56
CA GLY A 103 -9.90 3.51 -2.31
C GLY A 103 -10.69 2.44 -1.54
N ALA A 104 -10.44 1.15 -1.79
CA ALA A 104 -11.09 0.05 -1.08
C ALA A 104 -10.72 -0.05 0.41
N ILE A 105 -9.68 0.68 0.87
CA ILE A 105 -9.34 0.76 2.30
C ILE A 105 -10.31 1.67 3.06
N ALA A 106 -10.98 2.60 2.37
CA ALA A 106 -11.91 3.55 2.99
C ALA A 106 -13.04 2.82 3.76
N PRO A 107 -13.50 3.39 4.89
CA PRO A 107 -13.09 4.64 5.53
C PRO A 107 -12.02 4.47 6.62
N ARG A 108 -11.25 3.39 6.60
CA ARG A 108 -10.19 3.11 7.60
C ARG A 108 -9.03 4.08 7.47
N PRO A 109 -8.33 4.42 8.58
CA PRO A 109 -7.15 5.29 8.54
C PRO A 109 -6.09 4.80 7.56
N LEU A 110 -5.56 5.73 6.74
CA LEU A 110 -4.59 5.45 5.70
C LEU A 110 -3.49 6.52 5.67
N LEU A 111 -2.24 6.10 5.93
CA LEU A 111 -1.04 6.93 5.80
C LEU A 111 -0.28 6.51 4.53
N VAL A 112 -0.03 7.43 3.61
CA VAL A 112 0.77 7.15 2.41
C VAL A 112 1.92 8.14 2.32
N ARG A 113 3.14 7.63 2.16
CA ARG A 113 4.35 8.42 1.95
C ARG A 113 5.02 8.03 0.65
N ALA A 114 5.52 9.01 -0.08
CA ALA A 114 6.38 8.84 -1.24
C ALA A 114 7.63 9.69 -1.09
N ASN A 115 8.78 9.16 -1.46
CA ASN A 115 10.02 9.92 -1.54
C ASN A 115 10.15 10.63 -2.89
N LEU A 116 10.88 11.73 -2.92
CA LEU A 116 11.17 12.53 -4.11
C LEU A 116 12.68 12.81 -4.22
N PRO A 117 13.30 12.55 -5.39
CA PRO A 117 12.79 11.69 -6.46
C PRO A 117 12.79 10.21 -6.04
N ASP A 118 11.87 9.44 -6.57
CA ASP A 118 11.88 7.99 -6.43
C ASP A 118 12.24 7.33 -7.77
N GLU A 119 13.31 6.53 -7.78
CA GLU A 119 13.77 5.84 -8.98
C GLU A 119 12.87 4.64 -9.35
N TRP A 120 12.02 4.19 -8.40
CA TRP A 120 11.22 2.98 -8.50
C TRP A 120 9.72 3.29 -8.64
N TRP A 121 9.27 4.40 -8.07
CA TRP A 121 7.85 4.74 -7.92
C TRP A 121 7.56 6.14 -8.47
N PRO A 122 7.17 6.27 -9.77
CA PRO A 122 6.91 7.57 -10.38
C PRO A 122 5.87 8.40 -9.61
N VAL A 123 6.22 9.65 -9.33
CA VAL A 123 5.34 10.56 -8.56
C VAL A 123 4.06 10.94 -9.32
N SER A 124 4.06 10.85 -10.64
CA SER A 124 2.86 11.03 -11.47
C SER A 124 1.77 10.03 -11.08
N GLY A 125 2.15 8.78 -10.85
CA GLY A 125 1.24 7.74 -10.37
C GLY A 125 0.80 7.96 -8.92
N PHE A 126 1.67 8.47 -8.05
CA PHE A 126 1.28 8.84 -6.68
C PHE A 126 0.15 9.87 -6.67
N THR A 127 0.27 10.92 -7.49
CA THR A 127 -0.76 11.97 -7.58
C THR A 127 -2.10 11.42 -8.06
N GLN A 128 -2.09 10.46 -8.99
CA GLN A 128 -3.31 9.80 -9.45
C GLN A 128 -3.96 8.98 -8.33
N VAL A 129 -3.16 8.17 -7.62
CA VAL A 129 -3.63 7.38 -6.46
C VAL A 129 -4.20 8.29 -5.38
N GLU A 130 -3.48 9.36 -5.02
CA GLU A 130 -3.94 10.33 -4.02
C GLU A 130 -5.29 10.93 -4.38
N THR A 131 -5.41 11.47 -5.60
CA THR A 131 -6.63 12.16 -6.06
C THR A 131 -7.84 11.22 -5.98
N PHE A 132 -7.75 10.04 -6.57
CA PHE A 132 -8.82 9.05 -6.56
C PHE A 132 -9.19 8.62 -5.11
N THR A 133 -8.18 8.33 -4.29
CA THR A 133 -8.41 7.89 -2.91
C THR A 133 -9.12 8.98 -2.09
N ARG A 134 -8.72 10.25 -2.24
CA ARG A 134 -9.39 11.38 -1.55
C ARG A 134 -10.85 11.49 -1.96
N ASP A 135 -11.17 11.33 -3.25
CA ASP A 135 -12.56 11.37 -3.71
C ASP A 135 -13.40 10.24 -3.09
N ILE A 136 -12.85 9.02 -2.96
CA ILE A 136 -13.54 7.92 -2.29
C ILE A 136 -13.74 8.23 -0.79
N TYR A 137 -12.70 8.69 -0.08
CA TYR A 137 -12.84 9.02 1.36
C TYR A 137 -13.86 10.13 1.62
N ARG A 138 -13.99 11.09 0.69
CA ARG A 138 -15.04 12.13 0.76
C ARG A 138 -16.45 11.55 0.70
N LEU A 139 -16.69 10.47 -0.05
CA LEU A 139 -18.00 9.79 -0.08
C LEU A 139 -18.37 9.16 1.27
N TYR A 140 -17.39 8.91 2.12
CA TYR A 140 -17.58 8.37 3.48
C TYR A 140 -17.51 9.43 4.59
N ASP A 141 -17.39 10.73 4.24
CA ASP A 141 -17.12 11.80 5.21
C ASP A 141 -15.91 11.51 6.12
N ALA A 142 -14.83 10.94 5.55
CA ALA A 142 -13.66 10.40 6.25
C ALA A 142 -12.32 11.02 5.78
N GLU A 143 -12.33 12.22 5.21
CA GLU A 143 -11.13 12.88 4.68
C GLU A 143 -10.07 13.16 5.76
N ASP A 144 -10.46 13.26 7.01
CA ASP A 144 -9.60 13.43 8.17
C ASP A 144 -8.81 12.14 8.54
N ARG A 145 -9.15 11.01 7.92
CA ARG A 145 -8.52 9.70 8.15
C ARG A 145 -7.41 9.37 7.17
N ILE A 146 -7.15 10.23 6.19
CA ILE A 146 -6.08 10.01 5.21
C ILE A 146 -4.99 11.06 5.31
N ASP A 147 -3.74 10.61 5.18
CA ASP A 147 -2.57 11.48 5.12
C ASP A 147 -1.64 11.02 3.98
N PHE A 148 -1.73 11.72 2.84
CA PHE A 148 -0.87 11.54 1.67
C PHE A 148 0.18 12.64 1.63
N ARG A 149 1.48 12.27 1.56
CA ARG A 149 2.56 13.22 1.32
C ARG A 149 3.66 12.62 0.45
N ALA A 150 4.14 13.42 -0.50
CA ALA A 150 5.36 13.18 -1.24
C ALA A 150 6.42 14.19 -0.78
N GLU A 151 7.56 13.72 -0.30
CA GLU A 151 8.59 14.55 0.34
C GLU A 151 9.98 14.21 -0.20
N VAL A 152 10.90 15.19 -0.18
CA VAL A 152 12.31 14.93 -0.50
C VAL A 152 12.92 14.09 0.61
N HIS A 153 13.10 12.82 0.32
CA HIS A 153 13.60 11.83 1.27
C HIS A 153 14.31 10.68 0.53
N GLU A 154 15.10 9.90 1.21
CA GLU A 154 15.63 8.64 0.70
C GLU A 154 14.56 7.54 0.70
N HIS A 155 14.75 6.51 -0.13
CA HIS A 155 13.86 5.34 -0.17
C HIS A 155 14.09 4.41 1.04
N ASN A 156 13.77 4.92 2.23
CA ASN A 156 13.93 4.19 3.50
C ASN A 156 12.87 4.61 4.52
N LEU A 157 12.77 3.85 5.63
CA LEU A 157 11.87 4.13 6.74
C LEU A 157 12.65 4.72 7.92
N THR A 158 13.15 5.94 7.76
CA THR A 158 13.87 6.69 8.81
C THR A 158 13.36 8.13 8.86
N GLY A 159 13.76 8.89 9.88
CA GLY A 159 13.45 10.31 10.02
C GLY A 159 11.94 10.59 9.83
N PRO A 160 11.58 11.55 8.95
CA PRO A 160 10.18 12.00 8.81
C PRO A 160 9.18 10.89 8.52
N PHE A 161 9.58 9.83 7.77
CA PHE A 161 8.68 8.72 7.46
C PHE A 161 8.46 7.81 8.66
N ALA A 162 9.51 7.54 9.45
CA ALA A 162 9.38 6.77 10.69
C ALA A 162 8.56 7.55 11.73
N ASP A 163 8.81 8.85 11.89
CA ASP A 163 8.07 9.71 12.82
C ASP A 163 6.58 9.78 12.44
N ALA A 164 6.28 9.93 11.14
CA ALA A 164 4.90 9.95 10.65
C ALA A 164 4.18 8.61 10.91
N LEU A 165 4.86 7.48 10.66
CA LEU A 165 4.32 6.15 10.92
C LEU A 165 4.05 5.95 12.42
N GLU A 166 5.00 6.32 13.30
CA GLU A 166 4.82 6.21 14.75
C GLU A 166 3.61 7.02 15.22
N GLN A 167 3.52 8.30 14.82
CA GLN A 167 2.40 9.16 15.20
C GLN A 167 1.07 8.64 14.67
N PHE A 168 1.05 8.10 13.45
CA PHE A 168 -0.13 7.49 12.86
C PHE A 168 -0.60 6.26 13.65
N LEU A 169 0.32 5.36 13.98
CA LEU A 169 0.01 4.17 14.77
C LEU A 169 -0.48 4.54 16.18
N LEU A 170 0.19 5.47 16.88
CA LEU A 170 -0.23 5.93 18.20
C LEU A 170 -1.64 6.54 18.20
N ARG A 171 -2.09 7.11 17.08
CA ARG A 171 -3.42 7.72 16.96
C ARG A 171 -4.51 6.70 16.64
N HIS A 172 -4.21 5.67 15.86
CA HIS A 172 -5.22 4.80 15.25
C HIS A 172 -5.15 3.33 15.69
N VAL A 173 -4.08 2.95 16.34
CA VAL A 173 -3.81 1.61 16.87
C VAL A 173 -3.49 1.67 18.36
#